data_e820dc4531c3b34e61220309561395f4
#
_entry.id   e820dc4531c3b34e61220309561395f4
#
_cell.length_a   1.000
_cell.length_b   1.000
_cell.length_c   1.000
_cell.angle_alpha   90.00
_cell.angle_beta   90.00
_cell.angle_gamma   90.00
#
_symmetry.space_group_name_H-M   'P 1'
#
loop_
_entity.id
_entity.type
_entity.pdbx_description
1 polymer ?
#
loop_
_entity_poly.entity_id
_entity_poly.type
_entity_poly.pdbx_seq_one_letter_code
_entity_poly.pdbx_strand_id
1 'polypeptide(L)'
;MLLSALIYYLHYEAPEDEQNFAMVMEMLQAASIDDEEDPRPSPLDCLFSDLELDRPDHIALKYYRSYHTGSAKTLKSIQITLAARLEKFNLESLAALTCADELDLASMGEKKVALFAIIPDNDSSFNFLVSILYTQLFQQLFFSADHIHGGALPIPVHFLMDEFANVSLPDDFDKILSVMRSRGVFVSIILQNLAQLKALFEKQWESIVGNCDEFLYLGGNEQSTHKYVSELLGKETIDTNTYGKSSGRSGNYSTNYQISGRELLTPDEVRMLDNRYAILFIRGELPVMDLKYDILKHPAVDLTADGKGGVYQHGKVTRNVATIEVQYLDPDTLPDTEVSETTYELLSDEDFNSETNNNTTTKLRR
;
A
#
# COMPACT_ATOMS: atom_id res chain seq x y z
N MET A 1 -3.03 -19.17 -14.96
CA MET A 1 -4.22 -19.84 -15.52
C MET A 1 -5.11 -20.41 -14.41
N LEU A 2 -4.65 -21.37 -13.57
CA LEU A 2 -5.52 -21.90 -12.50
C LEU A 2 -6.06 -20.78 -11.59
N LEU A 3 -5.19 -19.93 -11.02
CA LEU A 3 -5.62 -18.80 -10.18
C LEU A 3 -6.65 -17.90 -10.88
N SER A 4 -6.44 -17.61 -12.15
CA SER A 4 -7.40 -16.81 -12.93
C SER A 4 -8.75 -17.52 -13.08
N ALA A 5 -8.75 -18.84 -13.28
CA ALA A 5 -9.98 -19.63 -13.35
C ALA A 5 -10.77 -19.56 -12.04
N LEU A 6 -10.07 -19.71 -10.89
CA LEU A 6 -10.68 -19.64 -9.56
C LEU A 6 -11.26 -18.24 -9.28
N ILE A 7 -10.47 -17.19 -9.54
CA ILE A 7 -10.92 -15.80 -9.32
C ILE A 7 -12.13 -15.47 -10.21
N TYR A 8 -12.10 -15.83 -11.50
CA TYR A 8 -13.25 -15.57 -12.37
C TYR A 8 -14.48 -16.40 -11.98
N TYR A 9 -14.29 -17.63 -11.50
CA TYR A 9 -15.40 -18.40 -10.97
C TYR A 9 -16.04 -17.69 -9.78
N LEU A 10 -15.25 -17.34 -8.76
CA LEU A 10 -15.76 -16.65 -7.57
C LEU A 10 -16.42 -15.31 -7.92
N HIS A 11 -15.82 -14.54 -8.82
CA HIS A 11 -16.34 -13.22 -9.18
C HIS A 11 -17.72 -13.27 -9.86
N TYR A 12 -17.98 -14.29 -10.69
CA TYR A 12 -19.21 -14.33 -11.48
C TYR A 12 -20.26 -15.29 -10.94
N GLU A 13 -19.89 -16.31 -10.18
CA GLU A 13 -20.78 -17.40 -9.77
C GLU A 13 -20.98 -17.45 -8.25
N ALA A 14 -20.02 -17.00 -7.45
CA ALA A 14 -20.12 -17.04 -6.00
C ALA A 14 -20.81 -15.79 -5.43
N PRO A 15 -21.51 -15.91 -4.28
CA PRO A 15 -22.01 -14.78 -3.55
C PRO A 15 -20.88 -13.85 -3.09
N GLU A 16 -21.20 -12.59 -2.83
CA GLU A 16 -20.20 -11.54 -2.56
C GLU A 16 -19.31 -11.84 -1.35
N ASP A 17 -19.84 -12.45 -0.32
CA ASP A 17 -19.14 -12.86 0.90
C ASP A 17 -18.13 -14.00 0.68
N GLU A 18 -18.24 -14.73 -0.42
CA GLU A 18 -17.29 -15.78 -0.84
C GLU A 18 -16.24 -15.27 -1.83
N GLN A 19 -16.36 -14.05 -2.33
CA GLN A 19 -15.41 -13.47 -3.31
C GLN A 19 -14.11 -12.98 -2.65
N ASN A 20 -13.39 -13.89 -2.00
CA ASN A 20 -12.18 -13.59 -1.25
C ASN A 20 -11.07 -14.65 -1.43
N PHE A 21 -9.86 -14.33 -0.95
CA PHE A 21 -8.71 -15.26 -1.09
C PHE A 21 -8.80 -16.49 -0.19
N ALA A 22 -9.53 -16.45 0.91
CA ALA A 22 -9.75 -17.63 1.75
C ALA A 22 -10.51 -18.69 0.93
N MET A 23 -11.56 -18.29 0.21
CA MET A 23 -12.31 -19.18 -0.68
C MET A 23 -11.45 -19.69 -1.86
N VAL A 24 -10.56 -18.86 -2.42
CA VAL A 24 -9.57 -19.32 -3.42
C VAL A 24 -8.71 -20.46 -2.86
N MET A 25 -8.31 -20.37 -1.58
CA MET A 25 -7.51 -21.42 -0.93
C MET A 25 -8.31 -22.71 -0.70
N GLU A 26 -9.57 -22.61 -0.31
CA GLU A 26 -10.46 -23.78 -0.19
C GLU A 26 -10.69 -24.46 -1.53
N MET A 27 -10.98 -23.69 -2.59
CA MET A 27 -11.10 -24.24 -3.94
C MET A 27 -9.79 -24.91 -4.43
N LEU A 28 -8.63 -24.35 -4.08
CA LEU A 28 -7.34 -24.92 -4.41
C LEU A 28 -7.08 -26.24 -3.66
N GLN A 29 -7.51 -26.36 -2.42
CA GLN A 29 -7.47 -27.62 -1.66
C GLN A 29 -8.42 -28.66 -2.27
N ALA A 30 -9.61 -28.23 -2.71
CA ALA A 30 -10.57 -29.09 -3.40
C ALA A 30 -10.07 -29.60 -4.78
N ALA A 31 -9.01 -28.99 -5.31
CA ALA A 31 -8.36 -29.45 -6.55
C ALA A 31 -7.41 -30.65 -6.33
N SER A 32 -7.13 -31.04 -5.09
CA SER A 32 -6.20 -32.12 -4.80
C SER A 32 -6.76 -33.48 -5.24
N ILE A 33 -5.94 -34.20 -6.00
CA ILE A 33 -6.24 -35.58 -6.43
C ILE A 33 -5.55 -36.50 -5.43
N ASP A 34 -6.34 -37.22 -4.63
CA ASP A 34 -5.84 -38.03 -3.52
C ASP A 34 -5.15 -39.32 -3.97
N ASP A 35 -5.44 -39.87 -5.18
CA ASP A 35 -4.90 -41.16 -5.61
C ASP A 35 -4.51 -41.17 -7.09
N GLU A 36 -3.24 -41.53 -7.39
CA GLU A 36 -2.74 -41.70 -8.76
C GLU A 36 -3.33 -42.99 -9.43
N GLU A 37 -3.87 -43.94 -8.64
CA GLU A 37 -4.37 -45.24 -9.12
C GLU A 37 -5.87 -45.21 -9.50
N ASP A 38 -6.65 -44.24 -9.00
CA ASP A 38 -8.07 -44.09 -9.34
C ASP A 38 -8.40 -42.62 -9.67
N PRO A 39 -8.32 -42.23 -10.95
CA PRO A 39 -8.51 -40.84 -11.38
C PRO A 39 -10.00 -40.44 -11.30
N ARG A 40 -10.50 -40.23 -10.11
CA ARG A 40 -11.80 -39.61 -9.94
C ARG A 40 -11.66 -38.09 -10.16
N PRO A 41 -12.68 -37.44 -10.77
CA PRO A 41 -12.68 -35.98 -10.86
C PRO A 41 -12.64 -35.40 -9.45
N SER A 42 -11.76 -34.42 -9.24
CA SER A 42 -11.71 -33.68 -7.98
C SER A 42 -13.02 -32.92 -7.75
N PRO A 43 -13.35 -32.52 -6.53
CA PRO A 43 -14.50 -31.63 -6.28
C PRO A 43 -14.46 -30.35 -7.10
N LEU A 44 -13.26 -29.83 -7.37
CA LEU A 44 -13.08 -28.67 -8.27
C LEU A 44 -13.42 -29.01 -9.72
N ASP A 45 -13.03 -30.21 -10.22
CA ASP A 45 -13.39 -30.65 -11.57
C ASP A 45 -14.90 -30.77 -11.74
N CYS A 46 -15.60 -31.28 -10.72
CA CYS A 46 -17.05 -31.37 -10.71
C CYS A 46 -17.68 -29.98 -10.83
N LEU A 47 -17.20 -29.02 -10.02
CA LEU A 47 -17.70 -27.66 -10.00
C LEU A 47 -17.57 -26.98 -11.38
N PHE A 48 -16.42 -27.14 -12.05
CA PHE A 48 -16.20 -26.58 -13.38
C PHE A 48 -16.96 -27.34 -14.47
N SER A 49 -17.22 -28.65 -14.28
CA SER A 49 -18.06 -29.43 -15.18
C SER A 49 -19.52 -29.00 -15.12
N ASP A 50 -20.05 -28.72 -13.92
CA ASP A 50 -21.39 -28.19 -13.74
C ASP A 50 -21.51 -26.80 -14.37
N LEU A 51 -20.53 -25.92 -14.20
CA LEU A 51 -20.47 -24.63 -14.89
C LEU A 51 -20.44 -24.78 -16.41
N GLU A 52 -19.73 -25.78 -16.94
CA GLU A 52 -19.68 -26.05 -18.38
C GLU A 52 -21.02 -26.48 -18.96
N LEU A 53 -21.80 -27.24 -18.21
CA LEU A 53 -23.14 -27.63 -18.59
C LEU A 53 -24.12 -26.43 -18.62
N ASP A 54 -24.00 -25.53 -17.63
CA ASP A 54 -24.90 -24.37 -17.52
C ASP A 54 -24.47 -23.21 -18.45
N ARG A 55 -23.16 -22.90 -18.50
CA ARG A 55 -22.59 -21.74 -19.22
C ARG A 55 -21.31 -22.11 -19.97
N PRO A 56 -21.37 -22.79 -21.11
CA PRO A 56 -20.20 -23.35 -21.81
C PRO A 56 -19.18 -22.29 -22.29
N ASP A 57 -19.58 -21.05 -22.45
CA ASP A 57 -18.74 -19.92 -22.90
C ASP A 57 -18.15 -19.08 -21.75
N HIS A 58 -18.35 -19.51 -20.49
CA HIS A 58 -17.90 -18.76 -19.34
C HIS A 58 -16.37 -18.54 -19.34
N ILE A 59 -15.93 -17.35 -18.95
CA ILE A 59 -14.51 -16.97 -18.97
C ILE A 59 -13.65 -17.88 -18.09
N ALA A 60 -14.14 -18.27 -16.91
CA ALA A 60 -13.44 -19.16 -16.00
C ALA A 60 -13.09 -20.51 -16.65
N LEU A 61 -14.00 -21.07 -17.47
CA LEU A 61 -13.78 -22.32 -18.20
C LEU A 61 -12.63 -22.22 -19.19
N LYS A 62 -12.44 -21.08 -19.86
CA LYS A 62 -11.32 -20.89 -20.80
C LYS A 62 -9.98 -21.04 -20.10
N TYR A 63 -9.86 -20.44 -18.90
CA TYR A 63 -8.64 -20.56 -18.10
C TYR A 63 -8.48 -21.96 -17.48
N TYR A 64 -9.59 -22.59 -17.07
CA TYR A 64 -9.57 -23.93 -16.50
C TYR A 64 -9.19 -24.99 -17.53
N ARG A 65 -9.79 -24.95 -18.72
CA ARG A 65 -9.41 -25.82 -19.85
C ARG A 65 -7.94 -25.63 -20.23
N SER A 66 -7.45 -24.39 -20.28
CA SER A 66 -6.03 -24.11 -20.54
C SER A 66 -5.12 -24.69 -19.45
N TYR A 67 -5.53 -24.68 -18.21
CA TYR A 67 -4.81 -25.34 -17.11
C TYR A 67 -4.73 -26.84 -17.35
N HIS A 68 -5.82 -27.50 -17.73
CA HIS A 68 -5.90 -28.95 -17.96
C HIS A 68 -5.17 -29.47 -19.23
N THR A 69 -4.58 -28.61 -20.04
CA THR A 69 -3.74 -29.06 -21.18
C THR A 69 -2.42 -29.71 -20.75
N GLY A 70 -2.02 -29.52 -19.50
CA GLY A 70 -0.81 -30.08 -18.91
C GLY A 70 -0.96 -31.57 -18.53
N SER A 71 0.17 -32.27 -18.37
CA SER A 71 0.16 -33.62 -17.78
C SER A 71 -0.22 -33.57 -16.29
N ALA A 72 -0.77 -34.66 -15.74
CA ALA A 72 -1.16 -34.74 -14.33
C ALA A 72 -0.04 -34.31 -13.37
N LYS A 73 1.20 -34.70 -13.63
CA LYS A 73 2.38 -34.29 -12.87
C LYS A 73 2.62 -32.77 -12.92
N THR A 74 2.39 -32.16 -14.09
CA THR A 74 2.51 -30.72 -14.28
C THR A 74 1.41 -29.97 -13.52
N LEU A 75 0.17 -30.45 -13.58
CA LEU A 75 -0.97 -29.88 -12.87
C LEU A 75 -0.73 -29.88 -11.35
N LYS A 76 -0.29 -31.02 -10.80
CA LYS A 76 0.06 -31.14 -9.37
C LYS A 76 1.17 -30.17 -8.97
N SER A 77 2.20 -30.01 -9.81
CA SER A 77 3.27 -29.03 -9.57
C SER A 77 2.76 -27.59 -9.56
N ILE A 78 1.82 -27.25 -10.46
CA ILE A 78 1.18 -25.92 -10.50
C ILE A 78 0.36 -25.68 -9.24
N GLN A 79 -0.43 -26.66 -8.79
CA GLN A 79 -1.23 -26.57 -7.56
C GLN A 79 -0.35 -26.33 -6.34
N ILE A 80 0.70 -27.15 -6.15
CA ILE A 80 1.65 -27.01 -5.04
C ILE A 80 2.32 -25.63 -5.06
N THR A 81 2.75 -25.17 -6.24
CA THR A 81 3.41 -23.86 -6.38
C THR A 81 2.45 -22.72 -6.05
N LEU A 82 1.21 -22.83 -6.49
CA LEU A 82 0.18 -21.82 -6.21
C LEU A 82 -0.18 -21.79 -4.74
N ALA A 83 -0.40 -22.98 -4.13
CA ALA A 83 -0.67 -23.10 -2.70
C ALA A 83 0.47 -22.51 -1.86
N ALA A 84 1.72 -22.80 -2.19
CA ALA A 84 2.89 -22.24 -1.50
C ALA A 84 2.98 -20.70 -1.61
N ARG A 85 2.59 -20.12 -2.76
CA ARG A 85 2.59 -18.66 -2.94
C ARG A 85 1.47 -17.95 -2.20
N LEU A 86 0.35 -18.62 -2.01
CA LEU A 86 -0.84 -18.08 -1.34
C LEU A 86 -0.94 -18.56 0.13
N GLU A 87 0.05 -19.31 0.63
CA GLU A 87 0.04 -19.91 1.98
C GLU A 87 -0.33 -18.90 3.09
N LYS A 88 0.09 -17.65 2.95
CA LYS A 88 -0.18 -16.61 3.94
C LYS A 88 -1.67 -16.34 4.14
N PHE A 89 -2.49 -16.56 3.12
CA PHE A 89 -3.96 -16.40 3.22
C PHE A 89 -4.63 -17.51 4.06
N ASN A 90 -3.89 -18.57 4.46
CA ASN A 90 -4.35 -19.53 5.45
C ASN A 90 -4.27 -19.00 6.89
N LEU A 91 -3.58 -17.87 7.13
CA LEU A 91 -3.56 -17.24 8.44
C LEU A 91 -4.93 -16.63 8.73
N GLU A 92 -5.55 -17.04 9.81
CA GLU A 92 -6.90 -16.58 10.21
C GLU A 92 -7.01 -15.05 10.26
N SER A 93 -5.98 -14.37 10.79
CA SER A 93 -5.95 -12.91 10.86
C SER A 93 -5.92 -12.27 9.48
N LEU A 94 -5.21 -12.86 8.50
CA LEU A 94 -5.16 -12.34 7.15
C LEU A 94 -6.44 -12.66 6.37
N ALA A 95 -6.97 -13.87 6.52
CA ALA A 95 -8.26 -14.25 5.96
C ALA A 95 -9.36 -13.30 6.43
N ALA A 96 -9.43 -13.03 7.74
CA ALA A 96 -10.39 -12.07 8.31
C ALA A 96 -10.20 -10.63 7.81
N LEU A 97 -8.95 -10.21 7.57
CA LEU A 97 -8.66 -8.87 7.05
C LEU A 97 -9.11 -8.70 5.58
N THR A 98 -9.08 -9.80 4.80
CA THR A 98 -9.31 -9.77 3.35
C THR A 98 -10.62 -10.39 2.91
N CYS A 99 -11.49 -10.79 3.84
CA CYS A 99 -12.77 -11.42 3.51
C CYS A 99 -13.86 -10.43 3.08
N ALA A 100 -13.71 -9.14 3.40
CA ALA A 100 -14.69 -8.11 3.07
C ALA A 100 -14.01 -6.80 2.68
N ASP A 101 -14.67 -5.98 1.85
CA ASP A 101 -14.21 -4.64 1.51
C ASP A 101 -14.68 -3.63 2.57
N GLU A 102 -13.78 -3.29 3.50
CA GLU A 102 -14.04 -2.24 4.50
C GLU A 102 -13.45 -0.87 4.08
N LEU A 103 -12.62 -0.82 3.02
CA LEU A 103 -11.90 0.39 2.63
C LEU A 103 -12.69 1.29 1.68
N ASP A 104 -13.61 0.73 0.90
CA ASP A 104 -14.39 1.47 -0.11
C ASP A 104 -13.49 2.36 -0.99
N LEU A 105 -12.48 1.73 -1.61
CA LEU A 105 -11.49 2.44 -2.43
C LEU A 105 -12.13 3.24 -3.57
N ALA A 106 -13.31 2.82 -4.04
CA ALA A 106 -14.07 3.49 -5.08
C ALA A 106 -14.51 4.90 -4.66
N SER A 107 -14.74 5.14 -3.37
CA SER A 107 -15.16 6.45 -2.86
C SER A 107 -14.00 7.43 -2.63
N MET A 108 -12.75 6.98 -2.73
CA MET A 108 -11.59 7.85 -2.58
C MET A 108 -11.48 8.80 -3.79
N GLY A 109 -11.32 10.09 -3.49
CA GLY A 109 -11.37 11.15 -4.51
C GLY A 109 -12.77 11.71 -4.76
N GLU A 110 -13.82 11.08 -4.24
CA GLU A 110 -15.21 11.57 -4.31
C GLU A 110 -15.68 12.20 -3.00
N LYS A 111 -15.22 11.69 -1.88
CA LYS A 111 -15.45 12.25 -0.54
C LYS A 111 -14.14 12.48 0.20
N LYS A 112 -14.14 13.34 1.24
CA LYS A 112 -12.95 13.59 2.07
C LYS A 112 -12.72 12.39 2.98
N VAL A 113 -11.65 11.65 2.72
CA VAL A 113 -11.22 10.48 3.47
C VAL A 113 -9.75 10.63 3.86
N ALA A 114 -9.37 10.11 5.03
CA ALA A 114 -7.97 9.93 5.42
C ALA A 114 -7.74 8.43 5.69
N LEU A 115 -6.93 7.78 4.85
CA LEU A 115 -6.51 6.40 5.02
C LEU A 115 -5.12 6.35 5.64
N PHE A 116 -4.98 5.67 6.77
CA PHE A 116 -3.71 5.44 7.46
C PHE A 116 -3.31 3.97 7.30
N ALA A 117 -2.33 3.70 6.46
CA ALA A 117 -1.73 2.37 6.31
C ALA A 117 -0.50 2.28 7.23
N ILE A 118 -0.64 1.57 8.36
CA ILE A 118 0.44 1.37 9.32
C ILE A 118 1.17 0.09 8.95
N ILE A 119 2.45 0.21 8.56
CA ILE A 119 3.28 -0.88 8.07
C ILE A 119 4.45 -1.06 9.05
N PRO A 120 4.75 -2.30 9.50
CA PRO A 120 5.93 -2.56 10.29
C PRO A 120 7.21 -2.22 9.51
N ASP A 121 8.14 -1.54 10.15
CA ASP A 121 9.45 -1.18 9.56
C ASP A 121 10.46 -2.34 9.58
N ASN A 122 10.28 -3.28 10.49
CA ASN A 122 11.18 -4.41 10.75
C ASN A 122 10.71 -5.74 10.15
N ASP A 123 9.52 -5.81 9.55
CA ASP A 123 8.97 -7.04 8.96
C ASP A 123 8.31 -6.76 7.61
N SER A 124 8.93 -7.26 6.54
CA SER A 124 8.44 -7.14 5.17
C SER A 124 7.50 -8.27 4.73
N SER A 125 7.18 -9.21 5.62
CA SER A 125 6.43 -10.43 5.29
C SER A 125 5.07 -10.15 4.66
N PHE A 126 4.43 -9.03 5.02
CA PHE A 126 3.10 -8.64 4.55
C PHE A 126 3.11 -7.43 3.60
N ASN A 127 4.28 -6.97 3.14
CA ASN A 127 4.38 -5.82 2.21
C ASN A 127 3.63 -6.06 0.89
N PHE A 128 3.41 -7.31 0.49
CA PHE A 128 2.62 -7.63 -0.69
C PHE A 128 1.16 -7.14 -0.59
N LEU A 129 0.57 -7.09 0.62
CA LEU A 129 -0.77 -6.52 0.82
C LEU A 129 -0.79 -5.03 0.53
N VAL A 130 0.25 -4.34 0.94
CA VAL A 130 0.42 -2.90 0.67
C VAL A 130 0.58 -2.65 -0.82
N SER A 131 1.33 -3.53 -1.51
CA SER A 131 1.46 -3.47 -2.97
C SER A 131 0.11 -3.68 -3.68
N ILE A 132 -0.70 -4.62 -3.21
CA ILE A 132 -2.05 -4.85 -3.73
C ILE A 132 -2.92 -3.61 -3.49
N LEU A 133 -2.90 -3.06 -2.26
CA LEU A 133 -3.65 -1.86 -1.91
C LEU A 133 -3.31 -0.69 -2.83
N TYR A 134 -2.03 -0.37 -3.02
CA TYR A 134 -1.60 0.71 -3.91
C TYR A 134 -2.00 0.45 -5.37
N THR A 135 -1.83 -0.80 -5.84
CA THR A 135 -2.20 -1.16 -7.21
C THR A 135 -3.69 -0.95 -7.45
N GLN A 136 -4.54 -1.45 -6.56
CA GLN A 136 -5.99 -1.28 -6.66
C GLN A 136 -6.40 0.19 -6.53
N LEU A 137 -5.81 0.91 -5.58
CA LEU A 137 -6.14 2.31 -5.33
C LEU A 137 -5.78 3.19 -6.53
N PHE A 138 -4.58 3.05 -7.11
CA PHE A 138 -4.21 3.78 -8.32
C PHE A 138 -5.12 3.45 -9.50
N GLN A 139 -5.43 2.17 -9.72
CA GLN A 139 -6.36 1.75 -10.77
C GLN A 139 -7.74 2.37 -10.59
N GLN A 140 -8.26 2.34 -9.37
CA GLN A 140 -9.58 2.88 -9.06
C GLN A 140 -9.63 4.40 -9.21
N LEU A 141 -8.62 5.12 -8.70
CA LEU A 141 -8.54 6.58 -8.85
C LEU A 141 -8.43 7.01 -10.31
N PHE A 142 -7.62 6.31 -11.11
CA PHE A 142 -7.47 6.62 -12.52
C PHE A 142 -8.72 6.28 -13.32
N PHE A 143 -9.36 5.15 -13.02
CA PHE A 143 -10.64 4.79 -13.62
C PHE A 143 -11.72 5.85 -13.31
N SER A 144 -11.84 6.26 -12.05
CA SER A 144 -12.78 7.29 -11.61
C SER A 144 -12.51 8.63 -12.32
N ALA A 145 -11.25 9.08 -12.34
CA ALA A 145 -10.86 10.31 -13.01
C ALA A 145 -11.18 10.28 -14.51
N ASP A 146 -10.77 9.23 -15.21
CA ASP A 146 -10.84 9.17 -16.67
C ASP A 146 -12.25 8.86 -17.19
N HIS A 147 -13.00 7.98 -16.53
CA HIS A 147 -14.27 7.47 -17.04
C HIS A 147 -15.51 8.08 -16.37
N ILE A 148 -15.38 8.55 -15.12
CA ILE A 148 -16.52 9.09 -14.36
C ILE A 148 -16.48 10.62 -14.34
N HIS A 149 -15.30 11.21 -14.12
CA HIS A 149 -15.15 12.65 -13.85
C HIS A 149 -14.51 13.45 -15.00
N GLY A 150 -14.34 12.87 -16.18
CA GLY A 150 -13.88 13.60 -17.37
C GLY A 150 -12.42 14.04 -17.33
N GLY A 151 -11.57 13.35 -16.59
CA GLY A 151 -10.11 13.50 -16.61
C GLY A 151 -9.47 13.90 -15.28
N ALA A 152 -10.24 14.32 -14.27
CA ALA A 152 -9.68 14.68 -12.96
C ALA A 152 -10.67 14.36 -11.84
N LEU A 153 -10.15 13.94 -10.68
CA LEU A 153 -10.95 13.65 -9.49
C LEU A 153 -11.58 14.93 -8.93
N PRO A 154 -12.83 14.87 -8.42
CA PRO A 154 -13.49 16.03 -7.80
C PRO A 154 -12.81 16.49 -6.51
N ILE A 155 -12.20 15.56 -5.77
CA ILE A 155 -11.39 15.85 -4.58
C ILE A 155 -9.99 15.31 -4.83
N PRO A 156 -8.94 16.16 -4.81
CA PRO A 156 -7.57 15.70 -4.99
C PRO A 156 -7.17 14.69 -3.91
N VAL A 157 -6.44 13.66 -4.33
CA VAL A 157 -5.90 12.63 -3.43
C VAL A 157 -4.40 12.81 -3.31
N HIS A 158 -3.91 12.89 -2.07
CA HIS A 158 -2.49 13.04 -1.77
C HIS A 158 -1.97 11.82 -1.03
N PHE A 159 -0.98 11.16 -1.61
CA PHE A 159 -0.24 10.07 -1.00
C PHE A 159 0.96 10.64 -0.25
N LEU A 160 0.99 10.46 1.06
CA LEU A 160 2.14 10.76 1.89
C LEU A 160 2.86 9.45 2.20
N MET A 161 3.94 9.16 1.46
CA MET A 161 4.68 7.90 1.54
C MET A 161 5.90 8.06 2.44
N ASP A 162 5.68 7.92 3.74
CA ASP A 162 6.76 7.88 4.72
C ASP A 162 7.50 6.54 4.63
N GLU A 163 8.82 6.53 4.85
CA GLU A 163 9.67 5.35 4.70
C GLU A 163 9.47 4.63 3.35
N PHE A 164 9.41 5.40 2.27
CA PHE A 164 9.12 4.94 0.91
C PHE A 164 9.91 3.69 0.50
N ALA A 165 11.13 3.54 1.00
CA ALA A 165 11.99 2.39 0.71
C ALA A 165 11.45 1.06 1.26
N ASN A 166 10.58 1.09 2.26
CA ASN A 166 10.02 -0.08 2.91
C ASN A 166 8.67 -0.51 2.29
N VAL A 167 8.17 0.24 1.33
CA VAL A 167 6.87 -0.01 0.70
C VAL A 167 7.05 -0.74 -0.62
N SER A 168 6.35 -1.85 -0.81
CA SER A 168 6.27 -2.52 -2.10
C SER A 168 5.28 -1.80 -3.01
N LEU A 169 5.78 -1.19 -4.07
CA LEU A 169 4.99 -0.46 -5.06
C LEU A 169 4.79 -1.30 -6.33
N PRO A 170 3.81 -0.93 -7.17
CA PRO A 170 3.68 -1.51 -8.50
C PRO A 170 4.95 -1.30 -9.34
N ASP A 171 5.32 -2.29 -10.17
CA ASP A 171 6.53 -2.27 -11.00
C ASP A 171 6.61 -1.04 -11.94
N ASP A 172 5.47 -0.52 -12.38
CA ASP A 172 5.35 0.64 -13.26
C ASP A 172 5.14 1.98 -12.52
N PHE A 173 5.57 2.10 -11.27
CA PHE A 173 5.32 3.28 -10.44
C PHE A 173 5.84 4.59 -11.07
N ASP A 174 6.96 4.57 -11.78
CA ASP A 174 7.49 5.72 -12.51
C ASP A 174 6.53 6.23 -13.59
N LYS A 175 5.85 5.32 -14.29
CA LYS A 175 4.82 5.66 -15.29
C LYS A 175 3.56 6.20 -14.61
N ILE A 176 3.13 5.54 -13.54
CA ILE A 176 1.99 5.97 -12.72
C ILE A 176 2.23 7.41 -12.23
N LEU A 177 3.40 7.68 -11.68
CA LEU A 177 3.79 9.01 -11.19
C LEU A 177 3.72 10.09 -12.27
N SER A 178 4.14 9.77 -13.50
CA SER A 178 4.15 10.73 -14.62
C SER A 178 2.76 11.22 -15.04
N VAL A 179 1.72 10.44 -14.78
CA VAL A 179 0.32 10.73 -15.20
C VAL A 179 -0.62 11.13 -14.06
N MET A 180 -0.18 11.01 -12.81
CA MET A 180 -1.00 11.27 -11.62
C MET A 180 -1.55 12.70 -11.55
N ARG A 181 -0.69 13.68 -11.78
CA ARG A 181 -1.00 15.11 -11.57
C ARG A 181 -2.22 15.58 -12.37
N SER A 182 -2.33 15.18 -13.63
CA SER A 182 -3.45 15.57 -14.48
C SER A 182 -4.79 15.06 -13.95
N ARG A 183 -4.78 13.98 -13.17
CA ARG A 183 -5.95 13.34 -12.58
C ARG A 183 -6.29 13.83 -11.17
N GLY A 184 -5.53 14.81 -10.66
CA GLY A 184 -5.71 15.31 -9.30
C GLY A 184 -5.13 14.38 -8.22
N VAL A 185 -4.17 13.54 -8.59
CA VAL A 185 -3.45 12.67 -7.65
C VAL A 185 -2.05 13.20 -7.45
N PHE A 186 -1.63 13.34 -6.19
CA PHE A 186 -0.33 13.88 -5.79
C PHE A 186 0.38 12.90 -4.86
N VAL A 187 1.71 12.98 -4.83
CA VAL A 187 2.52 12.14 -3.96
C VAL A 187 3.63 12.95 -3.30
N SER A 188 3.86 12.71 -2.02
CA SER A 188 5.07 13.10 -1.30
C SER A 188 5.85 11.86 -0.93
N ILE A 189 7.06 11.74 -1.49
CA ILE A 189 7.96 10.61 -1.25
C ILE A 189 8.99 11.04 -0.22
N ILE A 190 9.06 10.33 0.90
CA ILE A 190 10.01 10.61 1.97
C ILE A 190 11.04 9.47 2.02
N LEU A 191 12.31 9.85 1.93
CA LEU A 191 13.45 8.93 1.89
C LEU A 191 14.53 9.39 2.87
N GLN A 192 15.24 8.46 3.44
CA GLN A 192 16.42 8.78 4.26
C GLN A 192 17.60 9.25 3.39
N ASN A 193 17.72 8.71 2.17
CA ASN A 193 18.77 9.06 1.20
C ASN A 193 18.41 8.60 -0.22
N LEU A 194 19.09 9.14 -1.22
CA LEU A 194 18.88 8.77 -2.63
C LEU A 194 19.39 7.36 -2.98
N ALA A 195 20.31 6.80 -2.20
CA ALA A 195 20.79 5.45 -2.46
C ALA A 195 19.67 4.41 -2.29
N GLN A 196 18.72 4.64 -1.38
CA GLN A 196 17.52 3.80 -1.26
C GLN A 196 16.67 3.82 -2.54
N LEU A 197 16.44 5.00 -3.11
CA LEU A 197 15.67 5.12 -4.35
C LEU A 197 16.39 4.44 -5.53
N LYS A 198 17.72 4.61 -5.62
CA LYS A 198 18.55 3.96 -6.63
C LYS A 198 18.56 2.43 -6.52
N ALA A 199 18.49 1.90 -5.31
CA ALA A 199 18.40 0.46 -5.08
C ALA A 199 17.04 -0.12 -5.50
N LEU A 200 15.96 0.62 -5.29
CA LEU A 200 14.60 0.19 -5.69
C LEU A 200 14.35 0.33 -7.19
N PHE A 201 14.85 1.40 -7.80
CA PHE A 201 14.55 1.79 -9.18
C PHE A 201 15.84 2.10 -9.95
N GLU A 202 16.68 1.08 -10.15
CA GLU A 202 18.04 1.20 -10.70
C GLU A 202 18.16 2.16 -11.91
N LYS A 203 17.22 2.10 -12.85
CA LYS A 203 17.22 2.91 -14.08
C LYS A 203 16.18 4.02 -14.07
N GLN A 204 15.15 3.92 -13.26
CA GLN A 204 14.00 4.83 -13.23
C GLN A 204 14.09 5.89 -12.14
N TRP A 205 15.05 5.81 -11.22
CA TRP A 205 15.17 6.75 -10.10
C TRP A 205 15.23 8.22 -10.53
N GLU A 206 15.94 8.53 -11.61
CA GLU A 206 16.02 9.89 -12.15
C GLU A 206 14.67 10.36 -12.70
N SER A 207 13.91 9.45 -13.32
CA SER A 207 12.55 9.73 -13.79
C SER A 207 11.62 10.04 -12.62
N ILE A 208 11.73 9.29 -11.52
CA ILE A 208 10.91 9.51 -10.31
C ILE A 208 11.20 10.89 -9.73
N VAL A 209 12.47 11.22 -9.49
CA VAL A 209 12.85 12.55 -8.97
C VAL A 209 12.47 13.65 -9.95
N GLY A 210 12.67 13.43 -11.27
CA GLY A 210 12.34 14.40 -12.32
C GLY A 210 10.83 14.66 -12.47
N ASN A 211 9.97 13.75 -12.05
CA ASN A 211 8.52 13.94 -12.03
C ASN A 211 8.02 14.66 -10.76
N CYS A 212 8.87 14.85 -9.75
CA CYS A 212 8.56 15.68 -8.59
C CYS A 212 8.87 17.15 -8.91
N ASP A 213 7.92 18.04 -8.66
CA ASP A 213 8.10 19.47 -8.87
C ASP A 213 8.91 20.14 -7.75
N GLU A 214 8.98 19.49 -6.60
CA GLU A 214 9.67 19.95 -5.40
C GLU A 214 10.64 18.90 -4.90
N PHE A 215 11.83 19.34 -4.46
CA PHE A 215 12.80 18.49 -3.77
C PHE A 215 13.26 19.22 -2.50
N LEU A 216 12.94 18.64 -1.35
CA LEU A 216 13.31 19.18 -0.04
C LEU A 216 14.43 18.35 0.58
N TYR A 217 15.60 18.99 0.78
CA TYR A 217 16.73 18.39 1.46
C TYR A 217 16.77 18.81 2.93
N LEU A 218 16.66 17.81 3.82
CA LEU A 218 16.64 18.00 5.27
C LEU A 218 17.96 17.62 5.97
N GLY A 219 19.02 17.35 5.19
CA GLY A 219 20.28 16.84 5.71
C GLY A 219 20.41 15.33 5.57
N GLY A 220 21.58 14.80 5.84
CA GLY A 220 21.88 13.37 5.76
C GLY A 220 23.39 13.12 5.74
N ASN A 221 23.80 11.86 5.74
CA ASN A 221 25.22 11.46 5.75
C ASN A 221 25.61 10.61 4.52
N GLU A 222 24.77 10.55 3.48
CA GLU A 222 25.02 9.69 2.32
C GLU A 222 25.62 10.50 1.15
N GLN A 223 26.75 10.03 0.65
CA GLN A 223 27.60 10.77 -0.31
C GLN A 223 26.91 11.07 -1.65
N SER A 224 26.12 10.13 -2.18
CA SER A 224 25.49 10.35 -3.50
C SER A 224 24.38 11.40 -3.41
N THR A 225 23.74 11.54 -2.26
CA THR A 225 22.76 12.59 -1.97
C THR A 225 23.44 13.96 -1.88
N HIS A 226 24.56 14.06 -1.16
CA HIS A 226 25.32 15.33 -1.08
C HIS A 226 25.78 15.81 -2.45
N LYS A 227 26.31 14.88 -3.26
CA LYS A 227 26.73 15.19 -4.63
C LYS A 227 25.58 15.68 -5.48
N TYR A 228 24.42 14.99 -5.41
CA TYR A 228 23.23 15.36 -6.15
C TYR A 228 22.72 16.76 -5.75
N VAL A 229 22.65 17.07 -4.47
CA VAL A 229 22.24 18.39 -3.95
C VAL A 229 23.21 19.48 -4.40
N SER A 230 24.53 19.23 -4.33
CA SER A 230 25.56 20.16 -4.80
C SER A 230 25.42 20.45 -6.30
N GLU A 231 25.16 19.43 -7.11
CA GLU A 231 24.92 19.57 -8.56
C GLU A 231 23.64 20.37 -8.86
N LEU A 232 22.57 20.17 -8.09
CA LEU A 232 21.31 20.92 -8.23
C LEU A 232 21.47 22.40 -7.86
N LEU A 233 22.30 22.74 -6.88
CA LEU A 233 22.62 24.11 -6.50
C LEU A 233 23.36 24.87 -7.61
N GLY A 234 24.11 24.14 -8.44
CA GLY A 234 24.89 24.72 -9.53
C GLY A 234 26.17 25.39 -9.06
N LYS A 235 26.66 26.28 -9.92
CA LYS A 235 27.97 26.96 -9.73
C LYS A 235 27.80 28.47 -9.70
N GLU A 236 28.60 29.12 -8.85
CA GLU A 236 28.82 30.56 -8.86
C GLU A 236 30.14 30.91 -9.53
N THR A 237 30.23 32.10 -10.07
CA THR A 237 31.48 32.64 -10.63
C THR A 237 32.24 33.35 -9.52
N ILE A 238 33.43 32.89 -9.23
CA ILE A 238 34.34 33.55 -8.27
C ILE A 238 35.52 34.21 -9.02
N ASP A 239 35.88 35.39 -8.59
CA ASP A 239 37.09 36.09 -9.05
C ASP A 239 38.28 35.67 -8.16
N THR A 240 39.22 34.94 -8.75
CA THR A 240 40.42 34.49 -8.04
C THR A 240 41.60 35.39 -8.49
N ASN A 241 42.02 36.28 -7.61
CA ASN A 241 43.17 37.14 -7.86
C ASN A 241 44.43 36.50 -7.29
N THR A 242 45.34 36.11 -8.14
CA THR A 242 46.67 35.60 -7.73
C THR A 242 47.69 36.71 -7.78
N TYR A 243 48.30 37.05 -6.67
CA TYR A 243 49.33 38.06 -6.56
C TYR A 243 50.72 37.39 -6.59
N GLY A 244 51.48 37.60 -7.65
CA GLY A 244 52.88 37.17 -7.73
C GLY A 244 53.81 38.35 -7.42
N LYS A 245 54.58 38.27 -6.33
CA LYS A 245 55.64 39.21 -6.00
C LYS A 245 57.00 38.54 -6.16
N SER A 246 57.78 38.96 -7.16
CA SER A 246 59.16 38.56 -7.33
C SER A 246 60.07 39.54 -6.60
N SER A 247 60.88 39.00 -5.64
CA SER A 247 61.86 39.75 -4.88
C SER A 247 63.24 39.65 -5.54
N GLY A 248 63.57 40.58 -6.46
CA GLY A 248 64.87 40.67 -7.12
C GLY A 248 65.15 42.10 -7.50
N ARG A 249 66.40 42.38 -7.99
CA ARG A 249 66.90 43.76 -8.35
C ARG A 249 66.05 44.49 -9.41
N SER A 250 65.08 43.82 -10.03
CA SER A 250 64.01 44.30 -10.91
C SER A 250 62.70 43.67 -10.53
N GLY A 251 62.18 44.02 -9.35
CA GLY A 251 60.95 43.46 -8.81
C GLY A 251 59.77 43.70 -9.75
N ASN A 252 59.17 42.61 -10.23
CA ASN A 252 57.97 42.71 -11.10
C ASN A 252 56.74 42.29 -10.26
N TYR A 253 55.71 43.10 -10.30
CA TYR A 253 54.41 42.87 -9.69
C TYR A 253 53.44 42.44 -10.80
N SER A 254 52.98 41.18 -10.76
CA SER A 254 51.98 40.71 -11.71
C SER A 254 50.69 40.34 -10.94
N THR A 255 49.60 40.92 -11.36
CA THR A 255 48.27 40.54 -10.88
C THR A 255 47.61 39.73 -11.99
N ASN A 256 47.31 38.48 -11.71
CA ASN A 256 46.60 37.63 -12.64
C ASN A 256 45.13 37.53 -12.20
N TYR A 257 44.22 38.02 -13.04
CA TYR A 257 42.78 37.91 -12.83
C TYR A 257 42.32 36.61 -13.46
N GLN A 258 41.86 35.69 -12.66
CA GLN A 258 41.29 34.44 -13.13
C GLN A 258 39.84 34.30 -12.62
N ILE A 259 38.94 34.15 -13.58
CA ILE A 259 37.54 33.86 -13.30
C ILE A 259 37.38 32.33 -13.27
N SER A 260 36.90 31.76 -12.17
CA SER A 260 36.67 30.32 -12.00
C SER A 260 35.26 30.06 -11.53
N GLY A 261 34.64 28.99 -12.03
CA GLY A 261 33.37 28.53 -11.53
C GLY A 261 33.58 27.64 -10.28
N ARG A 262 32.96 27.99 -9.16
CA ARG A 262 32.94 27.18 -7.95
C ARG A 262 31.51 26.63 -7.74
N GLU A 263 31.34 25.42 -7.24
CA GLU A 263 30.06 24.93 -6.77
C GLU A 263 29.55 25.85 -5.64
N LEU A 264 28.28 26.23 -5.71
CA LEU A 264 27.66 27.12 -4.70
C LEU A 264 27.82 26.56 -3.29
N LEU A 265 27.56 25.26 -3.12
CA LEU A 265 28.00 24.44 -1.97
C LEU A 265 28.65 23.16 -2.50
N THR A 266 29.87 22.90 -2.09
CA THR A 266 30.53 21.62 -2.40
C THR A 266 29.83 20.45 -1.67
N PRO A 267 29.96 19.19 -2.11
CA PRO A 267 29.38 18.04 -1.41
C PRO A 267 29.76 17.97 0.08
N ASP A 268 30.97 18.38 0.42
CA ASP A 268 31.43 18.45 1.81
C ASP A 268 30.72 19.54 2.62
N GLU A 269 30.47 20.70 1.99
CA GLU A 269 29.73 21.79 2.62
C GLU A 269 28.24 21.40 2.79
N VAL A 270 27.65 20.70 1.82
CA VAL A 270 26.29 20.12 1.93
C VAL A 270 26.21 19.14 3.10
N ARG A 271 27.24 18.27 3.26
CA ARG A 271 27.32 17.33 4.39
C ARG A 271 27.41 18.03 5.75
N MET A 272 28.09 19.17 5.79
CA MET A 272 28.30 19.97 7.01
C MET A 272 27.21 21.01 7.25
N LEU A 273 26.14 20.99 6.44
CA LEU A 273 25.02 21.92 6.63
C LEU A 273 24.46 21.79 8.06
N ASP A 274 24.32 22.93 8.74
CA ASP A 274 23.73 22.97 10.09
C ASP A 274 22.33 22.33 10.06
N ASN A 275 22.12 21.37 10.95
CA ASN A 275 20.88 20.58 11.00
C ASN A 275 19.59 21.41 11.22
N ARG A 276 19.71 22.68 11.59
CA ARG A 276 18.58 23.60 11.69
C ARG A 276 18.05 24.05 10.33
N TYR A 277 18.84 23.92 9.26
CA TYR A 277 18.47 24.39 7.92
C TYR A 277 17.99 23.26 7.02
N ALA A 278 17.16 23.62 6.07
CA ALA A 278 16.74 22.82 4.93
C ALA A 278 17.01 23.57 3.64
N ILE A 279 17.17 22.82 2.53
CA ILE A 279 17.28 23.39 1.19
C ILE A 279 16.08 22.92 0.38
N LEU A 280 15.31 23.85 -0.16
CA LEU A 280 14.14 23.60 -0.99
C LEU A 280 14.45 23.98 -2.43
N PHE A 281 14.19 23.04 -3.33
CA PHE A 281 14.22 23.24 -4.78
C PHE A 281 12.80 23.16 -5.30
N ILE A 282 12.38 24.17 -6.05
CA ILE A 282 11.08 24.23 -6.73
C ILE A 282 11.36 24.39 -8.22
N ARG A 283 10.67 23.65 -9.06
CA ARG A 283 10.85 23.72 -10.51
C ARG A 283 10.59 25.14 -11.03
N GLY A 284 11.60 25.74 -11.66
CA GLY A 284 11.51 27.08 -12.22
C GLY A 284 11.88 28.22 -11.27
N GLU A 285 12.20 27.91 -10.01
CA GLU A 285 12.60 28.89 -9.01
C GLU A 285 14.05 28.68 -8.56
N LEU A 286 14.64 29.72 -7.96
CA LEU A 286 15.97 29.62 -7.35
C LEU A 286 15.87 28.76 -6.07
N PRO A 287 16.91 27.98 -5.75
CA PRO A 287 16.96 27.22 -4.50
C PRO A 287 16.85 28.14 -3.28
N VAL A 288 16.10 27.70 -2.28
CA VAL A 288 15.90 28.44 -1.04
C VAL A 288 16.47 27.64 0.13
N MET A 289 17.30 28.28 0.95
CA MET A 289 17.76 27.72 2.23
C MET A 289 17.09 28.47 3.38
N ASP A 290 16.39 27.74 4.23
CA ASP A 290 15.66 28.32 5.38
C ASP A 290 15.70 27.38 6.59
N LEU A 291 15.27 27.87 7.72
CA LEU A 291 15.18 27.10 8.97
C LEU A 291 14.09 26.04 8.84
N LYS A 292 14.37 24.86 9.33
CA LYS A 292 13.35 23.82 9.51
C LYS A 292 12.25 24.30 10.45
N TYR A 293 11.02 23.94 10.13
CA TYR A 293 9.90 24.23 11.00
C TYR A 293 10.03 23.48 12.34
N ASP A 294 9.83 24.19 13.43
CA ASP A 294 9.82 23.61 14.77
C ASP A 294 8.43 23.00 15.03
N ILE A 295 8.34 21.67 15.00
CA ILE A 295 7.09 20.91 15.16
C ILE A 295 6.39 21.25 16.49
N LEU A 296 7.14 21.61 17.54
CA LEU A 296 6.58 21.98 18.84
C LEU A 296 5.80 23.30 18.80
N LYS A 297 5.93 24.09 17.75
CA LYS A 297 5.13 25.29 17.50
C LYS A 297 3.87 25.05 16.68
N HIS A 298 3.63 23.80 16.26
CA HIS A 298 2.44 23.48 15.47
C HIS A 298 1.17 23.61 16.34
N PRO A 299 0.09 24.26 15.84
CA PRO A 299 -1.15 24.47 16.63
C PRO A 299 -1.78 23.18 17.15
N ALA A 300 -1.59 22.05 16.47
CA ALA A 300 -2.12 20.75 16.86
C ALA A 300 -1.07 19.85 17.55
N VAL A 301 0.04 20.40 18.04
CA VAL A 301 1.10 19.62 18.70
C VAL A 301 0.58 18.80 19.89
N ASP A 302 -0.38 19.33 20.65
CA ASP A 302 -0.99 18.64 21.79
C ASP A 302 -1.70 17.34 21.43
N LEU A 303 -2.02 17.13 20.13
CA LEU A 303 -2.62 15.88 19.61
C LEU A 303 -1.58 14.84 19.22
N THR A 304 -0.30 15.21 19.19
CA THR A 304 0.82 14.33 18.82
C THR A 304 1.51 13.75 20.05
N ALA A 305 2.30 12.69 19.86
CA ALA A 305 3.10 12.10 20.92
C ALA A 305 4.09 13.12 21.54
N ASP A 306 4.67 14.02 20.73
CA ASP A 306 5.60 15.07 21.18
C ASP A 306 4.90 16.10 22.07
N GLY A 307 3.62 16.38 21.84
CA GLY A 307 2.76 17.24 22.65
C GLY A 307 2.08 16.53 23.82
N LYS A 308 2.44 15.26 24.12
CA LYS A 308 1.83 14.41 25.14
C LYS A 308 0.39 13.98 24.82
N GLY A 309 -0.02 14.02 23.57
CA GLY A 309 -1.26 13.41 23.09
C GLY A 309 -1.28 11.90 23.38
N GLY A 310 -2.46 11.34 23.58
CA GLY A 310 -2.62 9.91 23.80
C GLY A 310 -2.12 9.10 22.59
N VAL A 311 -1.42 7.99 22.85
CA VAL A 311 -1.01 7.08 21.78
C VAL A 311 -2.24 6.45 21.15
N TYR A 312 -2.34 6.53 19.82
CA TYR A 312 -3.38 5.81 19.07
C TYR A 312 -3.25 4.31 19.33
N GLN A 313 -4.34 3.66 19.73
CA GLN A 313 -4.40 2.22 19.92
C GLN A 313 -5.27 1.62 18.82
N HIS A 314 -4.63 0.97 17.86
CA HIS A 314 -5.32 0.24 16.81
C HIS A 314 -6.08 -0.96 17.39
N GLY A 315 -7.27 -1.26 16.88
CA GLY A 315 -8.04 -2.44 17.25
C GLY A 315 -8.89 -2.31 18.52
N LYS A 316 -9.00 -1.13 19.16
CA LYS A 316 -10.07 -0.85 20.12
C LYS A 316 -11.37 -0.38 19.44
N VAL A 317 -11.66 -0.87 18.26
CA VAL A 317 -13.05 -0.90 17.83
C VAL A 317 -13.72 -1.93 18.72
N THR A 318 -14.55 -1.47 19.67
CA THR A 318 -15.49 -2.31 20.36
C THR A 318 -16.47 -2.84 19.33
N ARG A 319 -16.06 -3.85 18.55
CA ARG A 319 -17.01 -4.75 17.96
C ARG A 319 -17.63 -5.45 19.17
N ASN A 320 -18.89 -5.22 19.42
CA ASN A 320 -19.69 -6.12 20.22
C ASN A 320 -19.76 -7.44 19.45
N VAL A 321 -18.68 -8.20 19.50
CA VAL A 321 -18.70 -9.61 19.12
C VAL A 321 -19.54 -10.25 20.20
N ALA A 322 -20.78 -10.59 19.88
CA ALA A 322 -21.57 -11.43 20.72
C ALA A 322 -20.80 -12.75 20.88
N THR A 323 -20.19 -12.95 22.03
CA THR A 323 -19.52 -14.20 22.34
C THR A 323 -20.65 -15.22 22.53
N ILE A 324 -20.86 -16.08 21.55
CA ILE A 324 -21.76 -17.22 21.68
C ILE A 324 -21.01 -18.22 22.54
N GLU A 325 -21.31 -18.24 23.84
CA GLU A 325 -20.94 -19.36 24.72
C GLU A 325 -21.80 -20.55 24.34
N VAL A 326 -21.24 -21.50 23.61
CA VAL A 326 -21.88 -22.81 23.38
C VAL A 326 -21.66 -23.65 24.61
N GLN A 327 -22.67 -23.74 25.47
CA GLN A 327 -22.70 -24.74 26.53
C GLN A 327 -23.18 -26.09 25.93
N TYR A 328 -22.27 -27.04 25.86
CA TYR A 328 -22.64 -28.43 25.57
C TYR A 328 -23.42 -28.99 26.79
N LEU A 329 -24.72 -29.14 26.63
CA LEU A 329 -25.53 -29.88 27.58
C LEU A 329 -25.42 -31.36 27.26
N ASP A 330 -25.06 -32.15 28.26
CA ASP A 330 -25.04 -33.60 28.15
C ASP A 330 -26.48 -34.08 27.84
N PRO A 331 -26.70 -34.83 26.75
CA PRO A 331 -28.03 -35.32 26.37
C PRO A 331 -28.76 -36.08 27.47
N ASP A 332 -28.02 -36.73 28.38
CA ASP A 332 -28.57 -37.54 29.48
C ASP A 332 -29.02 -36.70 30.69
N THR A 333 -28.82 -35.38 30.68
CA THR A 333 -29.23 -34.49 31.78
C THR A 333 -30.41 -33.57 31.45
N LEU A 334 -31.04 -33.74 30.29
CA LEU A 334 -32.23 -32.96 29.92
C LEU A 334 -33.45 -33.53 30.62
N PRO A 335 -34.19 -32.76 31.43
CA PRO A 335 -35.49 -33.20 31.93
C PRO A 335 -36.46 -33.28 30.76
N ASP A 336 -37.30 -34.34 30.77
CA ASP A 336 -38.42 -34.51 29.86
C ASP A 336 -39.38 -33.30 29.98
N THR A 337 -39.15 -32.29 29.10
CA THR A 337 -40.04 -31.12 29.03
C THR A 337 -40.80 -31.17 27.72
N GLU A 338 -42.12 -31.16 27.87
CA GLU A 338 -43.07 -30.99 26.77
C GLU A 338 -42.69 -29.80 25.90
N VAL A 339 -42.65 -30.02 24.58
CA VAL A 339 -42.39 -28.99 23.56
C VAL A 339 -43.51 -27.98 23.60
N SER A 340 -43.30 -26.84 24.22
CA SER A 340 -44.16 -25.67 24.02
C SER A 340 -43.79 -25.00 22.71
N GLU A 341 -44.74 -24.86 21.80
CA GLU A 341 -44.58 -24.06 20.57
C GLU A 341 -44.21 -22.63 20.96
N THR A 342 -42.97 -22.27 20.70
CA THR A 342 -42.49 -20.87 20.83
C THR A 342 -42.79 -20.16 19.55
N THR A 343 -43.69 -19.20 19.57
CA THR A 343 -43.97 -18.26 18.49
C THR A 343 -42.85 -17.23 18.48
N TYR A 344 -42.13 -17.10 17.37
CA TYR A 344 -41.13 -16.06 17.17
C TYR A 344 -41.81 -14.86 16.54
N GLU A 345 -41.76 -13.70 17.18
CA GLU A 345 -42.04 -12.40 16.53
C GLU A 345 -40.73 -11.88 15.91
N LEU A 346 -40.78 -11.65 14.61
CA LEU A 346 -39.72 -10.94 13.91
C LEU A 346 -39.80 -9.47 14.31
N LEU A 347 -38.77 -8.99 14.99
CA LEU A 347 -38.61 -7.56 15.29
C LEU A 347 -38.42 -6.78 13.98
N SER A 348 -39.13 -5.67 13.83
CA SER A 348 -38.99 -4.77 12.68
C SER A 348 -37.76 -3.90 12.84
N ASP A 349 -37.27 -3.34 11.71
CA ASP A 349 -36.11 -2.43 11.70
C ASP A 349 -36.29 -1.18 12.60
N GLU A 350 -37.50 -0.84 13.00
CA GLU A 350 -37.81 0.26 13.91
C GLU A 350 -37.53 -0.11 15.37
N ASP A 351 -37.62 -1.38 15.77
CA ASP A 351 -37.32 -1.86 17.09
C ASP A 351 -35.81 -1.90 17.38
N PHE A 352 -35.00 -2.07 16.34
CA PHE A 352 -33.52 -2.07 16.45
C PHE A 352 -32.94 -0.68 16.74
N ASN A 353 -33.61 0.38 16.31
CA ASN A 353 -33.12 1.75 16.47
C ASN A 353 -33.50 2.41 17.80
N SER A 354 -34.35 1.79 18.60
CA SER A 354 -34.81 2.34 19.89
C SER A 354 -33.97 1.90 21.09
N GLU A 355 -33.10 0.91 20.98
CA GLU A 355 -32.34 0.32 22.11
C GLU A 355 -30.86 0.77 22.20
N THR A 356 -30.41 1.75 21.44
CA THR A 356 -29.00 2.22 21.50
C THR A 356 -28.66 3.02 22.79
N ASN A 357 -29.53 3.04 23.80
CA ASN A 357 -29.29 3.82 25.02
C ASN A 357 -29.42 3.08 26.34
N ASN A 358 -29.43 1.78 26.41
CA ASN A 358 -29.38 1.09 27.72
C ASN A 358 -28.53 -0.18 27.66
N ASN A 359 -27.41 -0.17 28.39
CA ASN A 359 -26.63 -1.34 28.78
C ASN A 359 -27.51 -2.39 29.45
N THR A 360 -27.92 -3.43 28.75
CA THR A 360 -28.49 -4.59 29.37
C THR A 360 -28.02 -5.85 28.60
N THR A 361 -27.23 -6.65 29.27
CA THR A 361 -26.77 -7.95 28.82
C THR A 361 -28.00 -8.88 28.78
N THR A 362 -28.51 -9.17 27.60
CA THR A 362 -29.58 -10.18 27.44
C THR A 362 -28.93 -11.55 27.24
N LYS A 363 -29.00 -12.40 28.26
CA LYS A 363 -28.62 -13.81 28.16
C LYS A 363 -29.73 -14.54 27.41
N LEU A 364 -29.46 -14.95 26.16
CA LEU A 364 -30.30 -15.92 25.47
C LEU A 364 -29.98 -17.31 26.02
N ARG A 365 -30.91 -17.90 26.74
CA ARG A 365 -30.91 -19.34 27.05
C ARG A 365 -31.62 -20.07 25.93
N ARG A 366 -30.97 -21.06 25.39
CA ARG A 366 -31.62 -22.20 24.73
C ARG A 366 -31.79 -23.29 25.74
#